data_cf6a9c0e3fde3eb48246cfc897f36ff2
#
_entry.id   cf6a9c0e3fde3eb48246cfc897f36ff2
#
_cell.length_a   1.000
_cell.length_b   1.000
_cell.length_c   1.000
_cell.angle_alpha   90.00
_cell.angle_beta   90.00
_cell.angle_gamma   90.00
#
_symmetry.space_group_name_H-M   'P 1'
#
loop_
_entity.id
_entity.type
_entity.pdbx_description
1 polymer ?
#
loop_
_entity_poly.entity_id
_entity_poly.type
_entity_poly.pdbx_seq_one_letter_code
_entity_poly.pdbx_strand_id
1 'polypeptide(L)'
;MANNKSLLIVSSSGGKNFKLANSLKELIESAYPITSKVINLELYNLPLYIPGIDTDNEVAQELSQEFENSNAFIFCAPEYNGGSPPILTNAITWVSLSTKNWRDCFIGKIALIGTNSGGDGLRFLASFRSQLEYLGTIVVPKTISVNDKKKFNQDSAKRSIHSLIDLL
;
A
#
# COMPACT_ATOMS: atom_id res chain seq x y z
N MET A 1 -13.55 -23.50 8.70
CA MET A 1 -12.15 -23.12 8.48
C MET A 1 -12.05 -21.62 8.72
N ALA A 2 -11.28 -21.17 9.70
CA ALA A 2 -11.11 -19.75 9.94
C ALA A 2 -10.44 -19.16 8.68
N ASN A 3 -11.13 -18.27 8.00
CA ASN A 3 -10.60 -17.53 6.86
C ASN A 3 -9.47 -16.65 7.42
N ASN A 4 -8.23 -17.09 7.30
CA ASN A 4 -7.07 -16.39 7.87
C ASN A 4 -6.83 -15.16 7.00
N LYS A 5 -7.46 -14.04 7.39
CA LYS A 5 -7.37 -12.77 6.66
C LYS A 5 -5.93 -12.27 6.69
N SER A 6 -5.42 -11.83 5.54
CA SER A 6 -4.06 -11.37 5.35
C SER A 6 -4.02 -9.90 4.94
N LEU A 7 -3.05 -9.17 5.46
CA LEU A 7 -2.89 -7.74 5.22
C LEU A 7 -1.47 -7.46 4.71
N LEU A 8 -1.37 -6.83 3.55
CA LEU A 8 -0.11 -6.41 2.96
C LEU A 8 0.13 -4.92 3.25
N ILE A 9 1.27 -4.62 3.86
CA ILE A 9 1.71 -3.25 4.11
C ILE A 9 2.82 -2.92 3.12
N VAL A 10 2.53 -2.04 2.18
CA VAL A 10 3.42 -1.69 1.08
C VAL A 10 4.13 -0.38 1.39
N SER A 11 5.44 -0.42 1.58
CA SER A 11 6.26 0.78 1.62
C SER A 11 6.90 1.05 0.27
N SER A 12 6.78 2.28 -0.23
CA SER A 12 7.45 2.66 -1.49
C SER A 12 8.96 2.80 -1.36
N SER A 13 9.50 2.90 -0.14
CA SER A 13 10.93 3.12 0.11
C SER A 13 11.38 2.59 1.46
N GLY A 14 12.68 2.38 1.66
CA GLY A 14 13.30 1.93 2.91
C GLY A 14 13.43 3.00 4.01
N GLY A 15 13.00 4.26 3.75
CA GLY A 15 13.18 5.39 4.66
C GLY A 15 12.06 5.60 5.69
N LYS A 16 11.59 6.87 5.81
CA LYS A 16 10.57 7.27 6.78
C LYS A 16 9.24 6.52 6.62
N ASN A 17 8.86 6.18 5.38
CA ASN A 17 7.63 5.43 5.11
C ASN A 17 7.73 3.95 5.47
N PHE A 18 8.92 3.36 5.37
CA PHE A 18 9.15 1.99 5.85
C PHE A 18 9.06 1.92 7.39
N LYS A 19 9.58 2.93 8.09
CA LYS A 19 9.39 3.04 9.55
C LYS A 19 7.91 3.18 9.91
N LEU A 20 7.16 4.00 9.18
CA LEU A 20 5.71 4.12 9.35
C LEU A 20 5.01 2.78 9.13
N ALA A 21 5.33 2.06 8.06
CA ALA A 21 4.79 0.74 7.75
C ALA A 21 5.01 -0.27 8.89
N ASN A 22 6.23 -0.33 9.44
CA ASN A 22 6.53 -1.20 10.57
C ASN A 22 5.78 -0.80 11.85
N SER A 23 5.67 0.50 12.16
CA SER A 23 4.87 0.96 13.30
C SER A 23 3.39 0.59 13.17
N LEU A 24 2.84 0.61 11.96
CA LEU A 24 1.46 0.17 11.70
C LEU A 24 1.33 -1.35 11.84
N LYS A 25 2.31 -2.13 11.37
CA LYS A 25 2.36 -3.57 11.58
C LYS A 25 2.32 -3.93 13.07
N GLU A 26 3.19 -3.31 13.89
CA GLU A 26 3.23 -3.53 15.34
C GLU A 26 1.88 -3.25 16.00
N LEU A 27 1.19 -2.16 15.62
CA LEU A 27 -0.14 -1.83 16.14
C LEU A 27 -1.19 -2.88 15.75
N ILE A 28 -1.13 -3.41 14.52
CA ILE A 28 -2.05 -4.43 14.06
C ILE A 28 -1.82 -5.74 14.81
N GLU A 29 -0.60 -6.23 14.87
CA GLU A 29 -0.25 -7.50 15.52
C GLU A 29 -0.51 -7.48 17.03
N SER A 30 -0.44 -6.31 17.66
CA SER A 30 -0.75 -6.15 19.09
C SER A 30 -2.26 -6.17 19.40
N ALA A 31 -3.12 -5.85 18.42
CA ALA A 31 -4.55 -5.62 18.65
C ALA A 31 -5.47 -6.61 17.92
N TYR A 32 -4.99 -7.26 16.84
CA TYR A 32 -5.83 -8.09 15.97
C TYR A 32 -5.16 -9.41 15.59
N PRO A 33 -5.91 -10.53 15.54
CA PRO A 33 -5.41 -11.85 15.13
C PRO A 33 -5.36 -11.94 13.58
N ILE A 34 -4.61 -11.02 12.94
CA ILE A 34 -4.49 -10.91 11.48
C ILE A 34 -3.02 -11.06 11.11
N THR A 35 -2.75 -11.90 10.12
CA THR A 35 -1.41 -12.01 9.55
C THR A 35 -1.10 -10.75 8.75
N SER A 36 -0.02 -10.08 9.08
CA SER A 36 0.44 -8.89 8.35
C SER A 36 1.87 -9.04 7.83
N LYS A 37 2.10 -8.59 6.60
CA LYS A 37 3.42 -8.58 5.95
C LYS A 37 3.77 -7.18 5.50
N VAL A 38 4.99 -6.72 5.80
CA VAL A 38 5.54 -5.47 5.25
C VAL A 38 6.45 -5.81 4.08
N ILE A 39 6.25 -5.12 2.96
CA ILE A 39 7.18 -5.14 1.82
C ILE A 39 7.74 -3.75 1.56
N ASN A 40 8.98 -3.72 1.03
CA ASN A 40 9.63 -2.51 0.55
C ASN A 40 9.84 -2.63 -0.97
N LEU A 41 9.20 -1.77 -1.75
CA LEU A 41 9.24 -1.82 -3.21
C LEU A 41 10.65 -1.60 -3.77
N GLU A 42 11.54 -0.91 -3.05
CA GLU A 42 12.94 -0.75 -3.49
C GLU A 42 13.68 -2.09 -3.64
N LEU A 43 13.30 -3.11 -2.87
CA LEU A 43 13.98 -4.40 -2.90
C LEU A 43 13.60 -5.27 -4.11
N TYR A 44 12.49 -4.95 -4.78
CA TYR A 44 12.06 -5.68 -5.98
C TYR A 44 12.83 -5.30 -7.23
N ASN A 45 13.49 -4.12 -7.27
CA ASN A 45 14.28 -3.66 -8.41
C ASN A 45 13.57 -3.80 -9.77
N LEU A 46 12.26 -3.53 -9.79
CA LEU A 46 11.46 -3.60 -11.01
C LEU A 46 11.98 -2.61 -12.05
N PRO A 47 12.20 -3.04 -13.30
CA PRO A 47 12.56 -2.11 -14.36
C PRO A 47 11.47 -1.07 -14.57
N LEU A 48 11.83 0.13 -15.04
CA LEU A 48 10.83 1.10 -15.44
C LEU A 48 9.98 0.50 -16.58
N TYR A 49 8.68 0.44 -16.36
CA TYR A 49 7.77 -0.01 -17.42
C TYR A 49 7.78 0.96 -18.59
N ILE A 50 8.01 0.40 -19.78
CA ILE A 50 7.85 1.10 -21.07
C ILE A 50 7.04 0.22 -22.00
N PRO A 51 6.20 0.78 -22.89
CA PRO A 51 5.45 -0.03 -23.89
C PRO A 51 6.40 -0.90 -24.72
N GLY A 52 6.05 -2.18 -24.83
CA GLY A 52 6.86 -3.17 -25.57
C GLY A 52 7.95 -3.86 -24.75
N ILE A 53 8.11 -3.54 -23.47
CA ILE A 53 8.98 -4.33 -22.57
C ILE A 53 8.40 -5.74 -22.41
N ASP A 54 9.29 -6.73 -22.30
CA ASP A 54 8.87 -8.08 -21.92
C ASP A 54 8.23 -8.07 -20.52
N THR A 55 7.02 -8.54 -20.43
CA THR A 55 6.26 -8.61 -19.16
C THR A 55 6.41 -9.95 -18.45
N ASP A 56 7.15 -10.92 -19.01
CA ASP A 56 7.52 -12.14 -18.31
C ASP A 56 8.67 -11.87 -17.33
N ASN A 57 8.31 -11.31 -16.19
CA ASN A 57 9.23 -10.87 -15.15
C ASN A 57 8.89 -11.57 -13.83
N GLU A 58 9.76 -12.48 -13.40
CA GLU A 58 9.57 -13.29 -12.20
C GLU A 58 9.37 -12.44 -10.93
N VAL A 59 10.11 -11.34 -10.81
CA VAL A 59 10.00 -10.43 -9.65
C VAL A 59 8.64 -9.71 -9.64
N ALA A 60 8.14 -9.30 -10.80
CA ALA A 60 6.82 -8.70 -10.92
C ALA A 60 5.71 -9.71 -10.63
N GLN A 61 5.90 -10.97 -11.04
CA GLN A 61 4.98 -12.08 -10.71
C GLN A 61 4.97 -12.35 -9.20
N GLU A 62 6.14 -12.39 -8.54
CA GLU A 62 6.26 -12.53 -7.09
C GLU A 62 5.51 -11.39 -6.38
N LEU A 63 5.74 -10.14 -6.78
CA LEU A 63 5.03 -8.99 -6.22
C LEU A 63 3.52 -9.11 -6.42
N SER A 64 3.07 -9.51 -7.61
CA SER A 64 1.65 -9.69 -7.92
C SER A 64 1.00 -10.75 -7.03
N GLN A 65 1.69 -11.84 -6.74
CA GLN A 65 1.21 -12.88 -5.81
C GLN A 65 1.02 -12.35 -4.40
N GLU A 66 1.89 -11.45 -3.90
CA GLU A 66 1.69 -10.78 -2.62
C GLU A 66 0.37 -9.98 -2.59
N PHE A 67 0.07 -9.28 -3.69
CA PHE A 67 -1.18 -8.55 -3.80
C PHE A 67 -2.39 -9.48 -3.93
N GLU A 68 -2.33 -10.50 -4.79
CA GLU A 68 -3.42 -11.47 -4.98
C GLU A 68 -3.79 -12.19 -3.68
N ASN A 69 -2.80 -12.64 -2.91
CA ASN A 69 -2.97 -13.40 -1.69
C ASN A 69 -3.42 -12.54 -0.48
N SER A 70 -3.46 -11.23 -0.62
CA SER A 70 -3.84 -10.32 0.46
C SER A 70 -5.30 -9.91 0.36
N ASN A 71 -5.98 -9.77 1.49
CA ASN A 71 -7.37 -9.31 1.57
C ASN A 71 -7.47 -7.79 1.68
N ALA A 72 -6.45 -7.16 2.25
CA ALA A 72 -6.38 -5.71 2.40
C ALA A 72 -4.96 -5.18 2.28
N PHE A 73 -4.86 -3.87 2.11
CA PHE A 73 -3.61 -3.14 1.94
C PHE A 73 -3.47 -1.97 2.90
N ILE A 74 -2.23 -1.67 3.29
CA ILE A 74 -1.84 -0.35 3.78
C ILE A 74 -0.69 0.14 2.91
N PHE A 75 -0.89 1.26 2.23
CA PHE A 75 0.17 1.88 1.43
C PHE A 75 0.84 3.01 2.20
N CYS A 76 2.16 2.98 2.29
CA CYS A 76 2.99 3.99 2.94
C CYS A 76 3.97 4.58 1.92
N ALA A 77 3.73 5.82 1.48
CA ALA A 77 4.57 6.47 0.48
C ALA A 77 4.67 7.98 0.70
N PRO A 78 5.78 8.63 0.32
CA PRO A 78 5.89 10.08 0.37
C PRO A 78 5.13 10.74 -0.78
N GLU A 79 4.85 12.02 -0.62
CA GLU A 79 4.47 12.89 -1.74
C GLU A 79 5.73 13.38 -2.45
N TYR A 80 5.86 13.09 -3.75
CA TYR A 80 6.90 13.64 -4.61
C TYR A 80 6.29 14.51 -5.69
N ASN A 81 6.74 15.77 -5.79
CA ASN A 81 6.24 16.73 -6.78
C ASN A 81 4.70 16.82 -6.85
N GLY A 82 4.03 16.72 -5.71
CA GLY A 82 2.57 16.76 -5.62
C GLY A 82 1.84 15.51 -6.09
N GLY A 83 2.52 14.36 -6.16
CA GLY A 83 1.92 13.10 -6.60
C GLY A 83 2.55 11.87 -5.95
N SER A 84 2.21 10.70 -6.50
CA SER A 84 2.77 9.41 -6.09
C SER A 84 4.24 9.30 -6.47
N PRO A 85 5.09 8.62 -5.66
CA PRO A 85 6.46 8.33 -6.07
C PRO A 85 6.48 7.44 -7.32
N PRO A 86 7.43 7.66 -8.26
CA PRO A 86 7.54 6.85 -9.48
C PRO A 86 7.60 5.34 -9.21
N ILE A 87 8.34 4.93 -8.19
CA ILE A 87 8.47 3.52 -7.81
C ILE A 87 7.11 2.88 -7.46
N LEU A 88 6.22 3.60 -6.76
CA LEU A 88 4.90 3.10 -6.42
C LEU A 88 4.02 2.96 -7.66
N THR A 89 4.01 3.97 -8.53
CA THR A 89 3.26 3.95 -9.79
C THR A 89 3.76 2.84 -10.70
N ASN A 90 5.08 2.69 -10.81
CA ASN A 90 5.71 1.62 -11.60
C ASN A 90 5.32 0.23 -11.06
N ALA A 91 5.38 0.01 -9.75
CA ALA A 91 5.00 -1.26 -9.12
C ALA A 91 3.52 -1.61 -9.37
N ILE A 92 2.60 -0.65 -9.23
CA ILE A 92 1.17 -0.86 -9.54
C ILE A 92 0.98 -1.24 -11.01
N THR A 93 1.74 -0.63 -11.92
CA THR A 93 1.70 -0.97 -13.35
C THR A 93 2.16 -2.41 -13.57
N TRP A 94 3.30 -2.82 -13.01
CA TRP A 94 3.80 -4.18 -13.12
C TRP A 94 2.83 -5.21 -12.53
N VAL A 95 2.28 -4.95 -11.33
CA VAL A 95 1.28 -5.82 -10.70
C VAL A 95 0.07 -6.02 -11.63
N SER A 96 -0.43 -4.97 -12.27
CA SER A 96 -1.56 -5.07 -13.19
C SER A 96 -1.24 -5.87 -14.45
N LEU A 97 0.00 -5.85 -14.93
CA LEU A 97 0.42 -6.56 -16.14
C LEU A 97 0.78 -8.03 -15.92
N SER A 98 1.14 -8.38 -14.67
CA SER A 98 1.60 -9.74 -14.32
C SER A 98 0.47 -10.67 -13.89
N THR A 99 -0.79 -10.26 -13.99
CA THR A 99 -1.98 -11.04 -13.66
C THR A 99 -2.83 -11.35 -14.89
N LYS A 100 -3.61 -12.42 -14.84
CA LYS A 100 -4.53 -12.80 -15.94
C LYS A 100 -5.56 -11.72 -16.22
N ASN A 101 -6.14 -11.17 -15.15
CA ASN A 101 -7.02 -10.02 -15.21
C ASN A 101 -6.34 -8.88 -14.43
N TRP A 102 -6.07 -7.79 -15.09
CA TRP A 102 -5.28 -6.69 -14.56
C TRP A 102 -5.79 -6.06 -13.23
N ARG A 103 -7.05 -6.34 -12.85
CA ARG A 103 -7.66 -5.88 -11.60
C ARG A 103 -7.68 -6.91 -10.48
N ASP A 104 -7.30 -8.16 -10.74
CA ASP A 104 -7.44 -9.25 -9.74
C ASP A 104 -6.72 -8.95 -8.42
N CYS A 105 -5.62 -8.22 -8.49
CA CYS A 105 -4.87 -7.79 -7.32
C CYS A 105 -5.57 -6.71 -6.48
N PHE A 106 -6.60 -6.04 -7.00
CA PHE A 106 -7.16 -4.82 -6.40
C PHE A 106 -8.66 -4.89 -6.15
N ILE A 107 -9.41 -5.52 -7.05
CA ILE A 107 -10.89 -5.45 -7.04
C ILE A 107 -11.47 -6.04 -5.74
N GLY A 108 -12.34 -5.26 -5.10
CA GLY A 108 -13.02 -5.67 -3.87
C GLY A 108 -12.14 -5.72 -2.62
N LYS A 109 -10.84 -5.43 -2.73
CA LYS A 109 -9.93 -5.38 -1.58
C LYS A 109 -10.02 -4.02 -0.88
N ILE A 110 -9.63 -3.98 0.39
CA ILE A 110 -9.76 -2.79 1.22
C ILE A 110 -8.38 -2.14 1.38
N ALA A 111 -8.30 -0.82 1.35
CA ALA A 111 -7.03 -0.11 1.51
C ALA A 111 -7.10 1.06 2.49
N LEU A 112 -6.01 1.24 3.24
CA LEU A 112 -5.66 2.41 4.01
C LEU A 112 -4.42 3.06 3.38
N ILE A 113 -4.41 4.39 3.26
CA ILE A 113 -3.27 5.12 2.72
C ILE A 113 -2.61 5.94 3.83
N GLY A 114 -1.30 5.80 3.94
CA GLY A 114 -0.46 6.56 4.84
C GLY A 114 0.70 7.26 4.11
N THR A 115 1.14 8.36 4.67
CA THR A 115 2.30 9.11 4.17
C THR A 115 3.16 9.63 5.31
N ASN A 116 4.47 9.61 5.11
CA ASN A 116 5.43 10.41 5.86
C ASN A 116 6.19 11.26 4.85
N SER A 117 5.82 12.54 4.75
CA SER A 117 6.30 13.49 3.75
C SER A 117 6.90 14.75 4.38
N GLY A 118 7.46 15.63 3.59
CA GLY A 118 7.92 16.96 4.04
C GLY A 118 6.77 17.88 4.49
N GLY A 119 5.58 17.70 3.90
CA GLY A 119 4.32 18.34 4.28
C GLY A 119 3.24 17.31 4.59
N ASP A 120 1.97 17.70 4.52
CA ASP A 120 0.84 16.82 4.85
C ASP A 120 0.56 15.72 3.81
N GLY A 121 1.18 15.79 2.62
CA GLY A 121 1.05 14.79 1.56
C GLY A 121 -0.36 14.70 0.97
N LEU A 122 -1.14 15.77 1.02
CA LEU A 122 -2.56 15.75 0.65
C LEU A 122 -2.79 15.42 -0.82
N ARG A 123 -1.91 15.90 -1.71
CA ARG A 123 -2.04 15.62 -3.15
C ARG A 123 -1.77 14.15 -3.46
N PHE A 124 -0.73 13.56 -2.85
CA PHE A 124 -0.49 12.14 -2.94
C PHE A 124 -1.70 11.34 -2.42
N LEU A 125 -2.14 11.64 -1.20
CA LEU A 125 -3.25 10.92 -0.56
C LEU A 125 -4.54 10.97 -1.41
N ALA A 126 -4.85 12.12 -2.04
CA ALA A 126 -6.03 12.28 -2.89
C ALA A 126 -5.88 11.58 -4.24
N SER A 127 -4.75 11.78 -4.94
CA SER A 127 -4.53 11.20 -6.26
C SER A 127 -4.38 9.67 -6.20
N PHE A 128 -3.69 9.16 -5.19
CA PHE A 128 -3.51 7.71 -5.04
C PHE A 128 -4.81 7.02 -4.60
N ARG A 129 -5.65 7.68 -3.78
CA ARG A 129 -7.01 7.22 -3.50
C ARG A 129 -7.79 7.02 -4.81
N SER A 130 -7.83 8.04 -5.66
CA SER A 130 -8.53 7.97 -6.95
C SER A 130 -8.00 6.83 -7.83
N GLN A 131 -6.68 6.60 -7.83
CA GLN A 131 -6.08 5.48 -8.57
C GLN A 131 -6.53 4.13 -8.03
N LEU A 132 -6.52 3.92 -6.71
CA LEU A 132 -6.95 2.68 -6.08
C LEU A 132 -8.44 2.42 -6.31
N GLU A 133 -9.29 3.44 -6.21
CA GLU A 133 -10.73 3.35 -6.48
C GLU A 133 -10.98 2.99 -7.96
N TYR A 134 -10.22 3.55 -8.90
CA TYR A 134 -10.27 3.16 -10.31
C TYR A 134 -9.92 1.68 -10.51
N LEU A 135 -8.98 1.14 -9.75
CA LEU A 135 -8.60 -0.27 -9.76
C LEU A 135 -9.65 -1.19 -9.11
N GLY A 136 -10.66 -0.62 -8.45
CA GLY A 136 -11.74 -1.36 -7.79
C GLY A 136 -11.50 -1.63 -6.30
N THR A 137 -10.52 -0.95 -5.69
CA THR A 137 -10.22 -1.07 -4.26
C THR A 137 -11.13 -0.16 -3.43
N ILE A 138 -11.61 -0.64 -2.30
CA ILE A 138 -12.39 0.13 -1.33
C ILE A 138 -11.42 0.86 -0.40
N VAL A 139 -11.29 2.17 -0.55
CA VAL A 139 -10.36 2.96 0.26
C VAL A 139 -11.05 3.55 1.49
N VAL A 140 -10.56 3.23 2.69
CA VAL A 140 -11.15 3.77 3.94
C VAL A 140 -11.08 5.30 3.98
N PRO A 141 -12.09 5.97 4.60
CA PRO A 141 -12.19 7.43 4.56
C PRO A 141 -10.99 8.17 5.15
N LYS A 142 -10.47 7.68 6.29
CA LYS A 142 -9.36 8.33 6.99
C LYS A 142 -8.02 7.85 6.45
N THR A 143 -7.09 8.77 6.28
CA THR A 143 -5.71 8.53 5.91
C THR A 143 -4.77 8.83 7.07
N ILE A 144 -3.54 8.34 7.00
CA ILE A 144 -2.49 8.63 7.97
C ILE A 144 -1.50 9.61 7.34
N SER A 145 -1.35 10.78 7.94
CA SER A 145 -0.40 11.81 7.49
C SER A 145 0.57 12.13 8.63
N VAL A 146 1.86 11.96 8.35
CA VAL A 146 2.98 12.19 9.26
C VAL A 146 3.98 13.12 8.59
N ASN A 147 4.52 14.09 9.34
CA ASN A 147 5.60 14.95 8.91
C ASN A 147 6.37 15.49 10.12
N ASP A 148 7.33 16.37 9.89
CA ASP A 148 8.17 16.89 10.99
C ASP A 148 7.38 17.72 12.01
N LYS A 149 6.27 18.34 11.62
CA LYS A 149 5.36 19.10 12.50
C LYS A 149 4.24 18.24 13.06
N LYS A 150 3.79 17.25 12.32
CA LYS A 150 2.69 16.32 12.68
C LYS A 150 3.26 14.92 12.90
N LYS A 151 3.64 14.66 14.15
CA LYS A 151 4.24 13.36 14.53
C LYS A 151 3.22 12.22 14.46
N PHE A 152 3.74 10.99 14.32
CA PHE A 152 2.92 9.78 14.34
C PHE A 152 2.10 9.70 15.65
N ASN A 153 0.79 9.59 15.52
CA ASN A 153 -0.14 9.46 16.62
C ASN A 153 -0.77 8.07 16.60
N GLN A 154 -0.41 7.24 17.58
CA GLN A 154 -0.83 5.85 17.67
C GLN A 154 -2.36 5.71 17.79
N ASP A 155 -3.03 6.55 18.59
CA ASP A 155 -4.49 6.45 18.78
C ASP A 155 -5.25 6.82 17.50
N SER A 156 -4.76 7.81 16.76
CA SER A 156 -5.32 8.13 15.45
C SER A 156 -5.09 7.00 14.45
N ALA A 157 -3.90 6.40 14.44
CA ALA A 157 -3.57 5.27 13.57
C ALA A 157 -4.45 4.05 13.92
N LYS A 158 -4.63 3.71 15.21
CA LYS A 158 -5.53 2.63 15.64
C LYS A 158 -6.95 2.81 15.14
N ARG A 159 -7.50 4.03 15.17
CA ARG A 159 -8.85 4.29 14.63
C ARG A 159 -8.93 4.07 13.12
N SER A 160 -7.88 4.44 12.37
CA SER A 160 -7.84 4.20 10.92
C SER A 160 -7.67 2.72 10.59
N ILE A 161 -6.84 2.00 11.35
CA ILE A 161 -6.65 0.55 11.25
C ILE A 161 -7.98 -0.16 11.56
N HIS A 162 -8.65 0.23 12.65
CA HIS A 162 -9.95 -0.36 13.02
C HIS A 162 -10.98 -0.23 11.89
N SER A 163 -11.07 0.96 11.27
CA SER A 163 -11.96 1.16 10.11
C SER A 163 -11.61 0.28 8.90
N LEU A 164 -10.34 -0.12 8.74
CA LEU A 164 -9.94 -1.07 7.70
C LEU A 164 -10.30 -2.50 8.09
N ILE A 165 -10.05 -2.87 9.34
CA ILE A 165 -10.29 -4.23 9.85
C ILE A 165 -11.79 -4.56 9.92
N ASP A 166 -12.63 -3.58 10.26
CA ASP A 166 -14.09 -3.77 10.33
C ASP A 166 -14.74 -4.08 8.97
N LEU A 167 -14.05 -3.74 7.87
CA LEU A 167 -14.50 -4.04 6.51
C LEU A 167 -13.97 -5.38 5.98
N LEU A 168 -13.01 -6.00 6.65
CA LEU A 168 -12.48 -7.32 6.34
C LEU A 168 -13.40 -8.42 6.83
#